data_0093056a65b291f7a8a9f22142a9e3a8
#
_entry.id   0093056a65b291f7a8a9f22142a9e3a8
#
_cell.length_a   1.000
_cell.length_b   1.000
_cell.length_c   1.000
_cell.angle_alpha   90.00
_cell.angle_beta   90.00
_cell.angle_gamma   90.00
#
_symmetry.space_group_name_H-M   'P 1'
#
loop_
_entity.id
_entity.type
_entity.pdbx_description
1 polymer ?
#
loop_
_entity_poly.entity_id
_entity_poly.type
_entity_poly.pdbx_seq_one_letter_code
_entity_poly.pdbx_strand_id
1 'polypeptide(L)'
;MAHIVTSQRTVTVQFTGGVQAANTFSAANNAASPGQIEIRTLAAGPNTITPPSGGSTPKSVTIIPPEANVNLITLKGVAGDTGVGLHKTDPTTIALDSPTNTFVLDAALQVVGVRLVWS
;
A
#
# COMPACT_ATOMS: atom_id res chain seq x y z
N MET A 1 3.36 -16.37 -19.29
CA MET A 1 2.03 -16.48 -18.66
C MET A 1 1.68 -15.17 -17.99
N ALA A 2 0.50 -14.70 -18.23
CA ALA A 2 0.03 -13.45 -17.63
C ALA A 2 -0.40 -13.67 -16.19
N HIS A 3 -0.08 -12.71 -15.34
CA HIS A 3 -0.54 -12.69 -13.96
C HIS A 3 -1.54 -11.56 -13.78
N ILE A 4 -2.59 -11.82 -13.04
CA ILE A 4 -3.57 -10.81 -12.66
C ILE A 4 -3.49 -10.65 -11.14
N VAL A 5 -3.27 -9.43 -10.70
CA VAL A 5 -3.32 -9.10 -9.28
C VAL A 5 -4.63 -8.39 -9.01
N THR A 6 -5.41 -8.94 -8.10
CA THR A 6 -6.70 -8.37 -7.68
C THR A 6 -6.57 -7.86 -6.26
N SER A 7 -6.95 -6.61 -6.05
CA SER A 7 -7.02 -5.99 -4.75
C SER A 7 -8.45 -5.56 -4.47
N GLN A 8 -8.98 -5.96 -3.34
CA GLN A 8 -10.34 -5.60 -2.92
C GLN A 8 -10.30 -5.02 -1.52
N ARG A 9 -11.01 -3.91 -1.35
CA ARG A 9 -11.13 -3.23 -0.07
C ARG A 9 -12.59 -3.04 0.26
N THR A 10 -12.98 -3.41 1.46
CA THR A 10 -14.36 -3.26 1.92
C THR A 10 -14.34 -2.55 3.28
N VAL A 11 -15.13 -1.51 3.38
CA VAL A 11 -15.34 -0.79 4.63
C VAL A 11 -16.82 -0.84 4.96
N THR A 12 -17.16 -1.36 6.12
CA THR A 12 -18.54 -1.42 6.61
C THR A 12 -18.66 -0.51 7.82
N VAL A 13 -19.58 0.44 7.74
CA VAL A 13 -19.88 1.35 8.85
C VAL A 13 -21.27 1.00 9.37
N GLN A 14 -21.35 0.70 10.67
CA GLN A 14 -22.60 0.34 11.31
C GLN A 14 -22.83 1.23 12.53
N PHE A 15 -24.00 1.84 12.58
CA PHE A 15 -24.40 2.67 13.71
C PHE A 15 -25.31 1.86 14.63
N THR A 16 -25.07 1.96 15.93
CA THR A 16 -25.92 1.39 16.95
C THR A 16 -26.70 2.50 17.66
N GLY A 17 -27.97 2.25 17.92
CA GLY A 17 -28.86 3.25 18.52
C GLY A 17 -30.26 3.16 17.92
N GLY A 18 -31.10 4.17 18.12
CA GLY A 18 -32.51 4.14 17.72
C GLY A 18 -32.71 3.95 16.22
N VAL A 19 -31.90 4.58 15.41
CA VAL A 19 -31.90 4.39 13.95
C VAL A 19 -30.58 3.77 13.57
N GLN A 20 -30.66 2.62 12.93
CA GLN A 20 -29.46 1.92 12.46
C GLN A 20 -29.33 2.08 10.95
N ALA A 21 -28.16 2.48 10.52
CA ALA A 21 -27.77 2.48 9.14
C ALA A 21 -26.45 1.75 9.01
N ALA A 22 -26.39 0.78 8.10
CA ALA A 22 -25.16 0.10 7.75
C ALA A 22 -24.83 0.44 6.31
N ASN A 23 -23.64 1.00 6.10
CA ASN A 23 -23.13 1.30 4.77
C ASN A 23 -21.87 0.51 4.52
N THR A 24 -21.85 -0.18 3.41
CA THR A 24 -20.68 -0.93 2.97
C THR A 24 -20.06 -0.24 1.77
N PHE A 25 -18.80 0.10 1.89
CA PHE A 25 -18.01 0.69 0.82
C PHE A 25 -16.99 -0.34 0.36
N SER A 26 -16.98 -0.65 -0.92
CA SER A 26 -16.04 -1.62 -1.46
C SER A 26 -15.41 -1.09 -2.74
N ALA A 27 -14.16 -1.45 -2.94
CA ALA A 27 -13.47 -1.17 -4.19
C ALA A 27 -12.63 -2.39 -4.56
N ALA A 28 -12.69 -2.77 -5.82
CA ALA A 28 -11.88 -3.83 -6.37
C ALA A 28 -11.07 -3.27 -7.53
N ASN A 29 -9.77 -3.49 -7.50
CA ASN A 29 -8.86 -3.09 -8.57
C ASN A 29 -8.23 -4.32 -9.16
N ASN A 30 -8.33 -4.45 -10.47
CA ASN A 30 -7.67 -5.50 -11.21
C ASN A 30 -6.63 -4.85 -12.13
N ALA A 31 -5.37 -5.16 -11.89
CA ALA A 31 -4.33 -4.76 -12.81
C ALA A 31 -4.22 -5.80 -13.91
N ALA A 32 -4.21 -5.34 -15.15
CA ALA A 32 -3.90 -6.24 -16.26
C ALA A 32 -2.49 -6.77 -16.10
N SER A 33 -2.27 -7.92 -16.69
CA SER A 33 -0.98 -8.58 -16.63
C SER A 33 0.16 -7.74 -17.23
N PRO A 34 1.35 -7.81 -16.61
CA PRO A 34 1.59 -8.52 -15.38
C PRO A 34 1.32 -7.67 -14.16
N GLY A 35 0.65 -8.22 -13.17
CA GLY A 35 0.71 -7.66 -11.83
C GLY A 35 2.14 -7.82 -11.30
N GLN A 36 2.58 -6.92 -10.44
CA GLN A 36 3.95 -6.95 -9.95
C GLN A 36 4.00 -7.09 -8.44
N ILE A 37 4.92 -7.96 -8.00
CA ILE A 37 5.27 -8.09 -6.60
C ILE A 37 6.77 -7.77 -6.51
N GLU A 38 7.08 -6.77 -5.69
CA GLU A 38 8.45 -6.35 -5.46
C GLU A 38 8.81 -6.63 -4.01
N ILE A 39 9.97 -7.26 -3.78
CA ILE A 39 10.50 -7.46 -2.44
C ILE A 39 11.62 -6.47 -2.25
N ARG A 40 11.54 -5.70 -1.19
CA ARG A 40 12.43 -4.57 -1.00
C ARG A 40 12.99 -4.52 0.41
N THR A 41 14.25 -4.10 0.52
CA THR A 41 14.85 -3.70 1.79
C THR A 41 14.75 -2.19 1.91
N LEU A 42 14.09 -1.72 2.97
CA LEU A 42 14.06 -0.29 3.28
C LEU A 42 15.27 0.02 4.14
N ALA A 43 16.13 0.92 3.66
CA ALA A 43 17.20 1.46 4.49
C ALA A 43 16.61 2.35 5.57
N ALA A 44 17.32 2.55 6.67
CA ALA A 44 16.93 3.54 7.67
C ALA A 44 16.84 4.93 7.02
N GLY A 45 15.75 5.64 7.27
CA GLY A 45 15.47 6.91 6.63
C GLY A 45 14.53 6.80 5.43
N PRO A 46 14.47 7.84 4.59
CA PRO A 46 13.53 7.88 3.46
C PRO A 46 13.98 6.97 2.33
N ASN A 47 13.01 6.23 1.78
CA ASN A 47 13.19 5.37 0.60
C ASN A 47 12.16 5.80 -0.45
N THR A 48 12.62 6.24 -1.60
CA THR A 48 11.74 6.63 -2.69
C THR A 48 11.22 5.39 -3.40
N ILE A 49 9.91 5.28 -3.48
CA ILE A 49 9.21 4.18 -4.13
C ILE A 49 8.69 4.67 -5.47
N THR A 50 9.10 4.01 -6.54
CA THR A 50 8.68 4.34 -7.89
C THR A 50 7.73 3.26 -8.39
N PRO A 51 6.50 3.62 -8.80
CA PRO A 51 5.60 2.65 -9.40
C PRO A 51 6.21 2.02 -10.66
N PRO A 52 5.94 0.74 -10.90
CA PRO A 52 6.44 0.09 -12.10
C PRO A 52 5.89 0.74 -13.36
N SER A 53 6.73 0.82 -14.39
CA SER A 53 6.35 1.33 -15.70
C SER A 53 6.38 0.20 -16.71
N GLY A 54 5.60 0.34 -17.78
CA GLY A 54 5.44 -0.68 -18.80
C GLY A 54 4.27 -1.60 -18.47
N GLY A 55 3.44 -1.87 -19.42
CA GLY A 55 2.20 -2.60 -19.22
C GLY A 55 1.11 -1.70 -18.65
N SER A 56 0.25 -2.23 -17.81
CA SER A 56 -0.85 -1.48 -17.23
C SER A 56 -0.37 -0.60 -16.08
N THR A 57 -0.95 0.60 -15.99
CA THR A 57 -0.71 1.50 -14.87
C THR A 57 -1.31 0.92 -13.60
N PRO A 58 -0.55 0.81 -12.51
CA PRO A 58 -1.10 0.34 -11.25
C PRO A 58 -2.17 1.30 -10.71
N LYS A 59 -3.22 0.72 -10.15
CA LYS A 59 -4.31 1.47 -9.51
C LYS A 59 -4.24 1.40 -7.99
N SER A 60 -3.43 0.50 -7.46
CA SER A 60 -3.22 0.37 -6.03
C SER A 60 -1.89 -0.27 -5.73
N VAL A 61 -1.42 -0.07 -4.52
CA VAL A 61 -0.27 -0.77 -3.96
C VAL A 61 -0.63 -1.28 -2.58
N THR A 62 -0.24 -2.52 -2.30
CA THR A 62 -0.33 -3.08 -0.96
C THR A 62 1.07 -3.21 -0.41
N ILE A 63 1.31 -2.57 0.73
CA ILE A 63 2.59 -2.58 1.42
C ILE A 63 2.50 -3.63 2.51
N ILE A 64 3.30 -4.67 2.41
CA ILE A 64 3.27 -5.81 3.34
C ILE A 64 4.60 -5.85 4.09
N PRO A 65 4.63 -5.38 5.36
CA PRO A 65 5.83 -5.51 6.18
C PRO A 65 6.10 -6.98 6.54
N PRO A 66 7.33 -7.31 6.94
CA PRO A 66 7.60 -8.63 7.51
C PRO A 66 6.78 -8.88 8.76
N GLU A 67 6.39 -10.15 9.01
CA GLU A 67 5.56 -10.51 10.18
C GLU A 67 6.20 -10.11 11.51
N ALA A 68 7.51 -10.19 11.59
CA ALA A 68 8.26 -9.88 12.81
C ALA A 68 8.73 -8.44 12.88
N ASN A 69 8.27 -7.58 11.98
CA ASN A 69 8.72 -6.19 11.95
C ASN A 69 8.31 -5.44 13.22
N VAL A 70 9.28 -4.76 13.83
CA VAL A 70 9.07 -3.92 15.02
C VAL A 70 9.36 -2.46 14.75
N ASN A 71 9.79 -2.14 13.54
CA ASN A 71 10.23 -0.79 13.16
C ASN A 71 9.10 -0.03 12.48
N LEU A 72 8.94 1.23 12.84
CA LEU A 72 7.94 2.09 12.22
C LEU A 72 8.32 2.39 10.78
N ILE A 73 7.35 2.27 9.90
CA ILE A 73 7.43 2.72 8.51
C ILE A 73 6.41 3.85 8.36
N THR A 74 6.85 5.00 7.87
CA THR A 74 6.00 6.17 7.68
C THR A 74 5.82 6.42 6.20
N LEU A 75 4.57 6.55 5.76
CA LEU A 75 4.23 6.93 4.39
C LEU A 75 4.29 8.44 4.24
N LYS A 76 5.04 8.90 3.24
CA LYS A 76 5.22 10.31 2.95
C LYS A 76 5.09 10.56 1.45
N GLY A 77 4.71 11.76 1.07
CA GLY A 77 4.76 12.19 -0.32
C GLY A 77 6.19 12.48 -0.76
N VAL A 78 6.91 13.26 0.05
CA VAL A 78 8.33 13.57 -0.12
C VAL A 78 9.04 13.40 1.21
N ALA A 79 10.37 13.31 1.17
CA ALA A 79 11.18 12.97 2.34
C ALA A 79 11.01 13.94 3.51
N GLY A 80 10.72 15.22 3.23
CA GLY A 80 10.56 16.25 4.27
C GLY A 80 9.20 16.29 4.95
N ASP A 81 8.23 15.50 4.49
CA ASP A 81 6.89 15.49 5.05
C ASP A 81 6.86 14.83 6.43
N THR A 82 5.84 15.18 7.22
CA THR A 82 5.58 14.48 8.49
C THR A 82 5.10 13.05 8.22
N GLY A 83 4.18 12.89 7.27
CA GLY A 83 3.69 11.58 6.86
C GLY A 83 2.71 10.94 7.81
N VAL A 84 2.40 9.69 7.52
CA VAL A 84 1.48 8.85 8.29
C VAL A 84 2.19 7.54 8.66
N GLY A 85 2.22 7.22 9.94
CA GLY A 85 2.76 5.94 10.40
C GLY A 85 1.87 4.78 9.98
N LEU A 86 2.47 3.78 9.35
CA LEU A 86 1.77 2.57 8.97
C LEU A 86 1.83 1.54 10.12
N HIS A 87 0.85 0.63 10.14
CA HIS A 87 0.92 -0.48 11.08
C HIS A 87 2.19 -1.29 10.84
N LYS A 88 2.84 -1.73 11.91
CA LYS A 88 4.16 -2.36 11.81
C LYS A 88 4.14 -3.71 11.11
N THR A 89 3.04 -4.43 11.21
CA THR A 89 2.94 -5.80 10.67
C THR A 89 1.78 -5.99 9.72
N ASP A 90 0.67 -5.27 9.89
CA ASP A 90 -0.50 -5.43 9.05
C ASP A 90 -0.30 -4.76 7.69
N PRO A 91 -0.78 -5.37 6.61
CA PRO A 91 -0.69 -4.78 5.29
C PRO A 91 -1.49 -3.49 5.17
N THR A 92 -0.98 -2.56 4.39
CA THR A 92 -1.66 -1.31 4.04
C THR A 92 -1.87 -1.27 2.55
N THR A 93 -3.10 -1.06 2.11
CA THR A 93 -3.44 -0.88 0.70
C THR A 93 -3.81 0.56 0.43
N ILE A 94 -3.21 1.13 -0.61
CA ILE A 94 -3.46 2.51 -1.03
C ILE A 94 -3.97 2.50 -2.46
N ALA A 95 -5.10 3.17 -2.68
CA ALA A 95 -5.59 3.44 -4.02
C ALA A 95 -4.75 4.55 -4.64
N LEU A 96 -4.35 4.36 -5.87
CA LEU A 96 -3.52 5.31 -6.61
C LEU A 96 -4.30 5.92 -7.74
N ASP A 97 -4.15 7.22 -7.93
CA ASP A 97 -4.64 7.89 -9.11
C ASP A 97 -3.57 7.83 -10.21
N SER A 98 -4.00 7.88 -11.44
CA SER A 98 -3.11 7.84 -12.60
C SER A 98 -2.80 9.28 -13.08
N PRO A 99 -1.60 9.56 -13.58
CA PRO A 99 -0.39 8.74 -13.54
C PRO A 99 0.18 8.65 -12.13
N THR A 100 0.80 7.55 -11.85
CA THR A 100 1.34 7.33 -10.51
C THR A 100 2.63 8.12 -10.31
N ASN A 101 2.66 8.82 -9.21
CA ASN A 101 3.85 9.54 -8.77
C ASN A 101 4.65 8.69 -7.78
N THR A 102 5.89 9.06 -7.58
CA THR A 102 6.69 8.45 -6.52
C THR A 102 6.16 8.85 -5.16
N PHE A 103 6.36 7.98 -4.19
CA PHE A 103 6.12 8.30 -2.79
C PHE A 103 7.31 7.81 -1.95
N VAL A 104 7.30 8.08 -0.67
CA VAL A 104 8.41 7.75 0.23
C VAL A 104 7.91 6.85 1.35
N LEU A 105 8.66 5.79 1.60
CA LEU A 105 8.53 4.99 2.82
C LEU A 105 9.75 5.27 3.69
N ASP A 106 9.51 5.93 4.80
CA ASP A 106 10.57 6.31 5.75
C ASP A 106 10.61 5.27 6.87
N ALA A 107 11.70 4.55 6.96
CA ALA A 107 11.87 3.51 7.97
C ALA A 107 12.69 4.05 9.14
N ALA A 108 12.21 3.83 10.36
CA ALA A 108 12.93 4.25 11.55
C ALA A 108 14.29 3.54 11.67
N LEU A 109 14.32 2.27 11.32
CA LEU A 109 15.52 1.46 11.15
C LEU A 109 15.35 0.59 9.92
N GLN A 110 16.43 -0.03 9.46
CA GLN A 110 16.38 -0.90 8.30
C GLN A 110 15.30 -1.98 8.45
N VAL A 111 14.51 -2.20 7.41
CA VAL A 111 13.49 -3.24 7.34
C VAL A 111 13.76 -4.09 6.11
N VAL A 112 14.06 -5.38 6.32
CA VAL A 112 14.35 -6.33 5.24
C VAL A 112 13.08 -7.10 4.90
N GLY A 113 12.78 -7.22 3.62
CA GLY A 113 11.69 -8.08 3.17
C GLY A 113 10.32 -7.43 3.13
N VAL A 114 10.26 -6.14 2.88
CA VAL A 114 8.98 -5.46 2.63
C VAL A 114 8.51 -5.82 1.23
N ARG A 115 7.25 -6.26 1.11
CA ARG A 115 6.65 -6.58 -0.17
C ARG A 115 5.76 -5.45 -0.62
N LEU A 116 5.89 -5.08 -1.88
CA LEU A 116 5.01 -4.11 -2.54
C LEU A 116 4.25 -4.85 -3.63
N VAL A 117 2.96 -4.97 -3.46
CA VAL A 117 2.09 -5.66 -4.43
C VAL A 117 1.33 -4.59 -5.21
N TRP A 118 1.70 -4.44 -6.46
CA TRP A 118 1.08 -3.48 -7.37
C TRP A 118 -0.08 -4.14 -8.11
N SER A 119 -1.23 -3.49 -8.09
CA SER A 119 -2.41 -4.01 -8.78
C SER A 119 -3.23 -2.95 -9.50
#